data_5e97cedfc8faec6396afb04bc6d51cca
#
_entry.id   5e97cedfc8faec6396afb04bc6d51cca
#
_cell.length_a   1.000
_cell.length_b   1.000
_cell.length_c   1.000
_cell.angle_alpha   90.00
_cell.angle_beta   90.00
_cell.angle_gamma   90.00
#
_symmetry.space_group_name_H-M   'P 1'
#
loop_
_entity.id
_entity.type
_entity.pdbx_description
1 polymer ?
#
loop_
_entity_poly.entity_id
_entity_poly.type
_entity_poly.pdbx_seq_one_letter_code
_entity_poly.pdbx_strand_id
1 'polypeptide(L)'
;MNIRIELNFSKYAHVYDKNATLQNVMAGELSSFLPQNMPKKILEIGCGTGAFTKYLLDKPVQKIFLNDISEKMIECMKLKMPLPPYSQIIVGNAELLNFQMVDMITANAVFQWFKDPKDSLRRLKSYIRPNGILVFSTFGPSSLTELRGIAGINSPAALFSDNEWHNFIEEAGLTLNTSKKN
;
A
#
# COMPACT_ATOMS: atom_id res chain seq x y z
N MET A 1 -7.16 11.70 0.75
CA MET A 1 -7.98 10.55 1.23
C MET A 1 -9.14 11.07 2.07
N ASN A 2 -10.32 10.48 1.94
CA ASN A 2 -11.55 11.01 2.53
C ASN A 2 -11.68 10.53 3.99
N ILE A 3 -12.08 11.40 4.94
CA ILE A 3 -12.41 11.07 6.35
C ILE A 3 -13.32 9.83 6.44
N ARG A 4 -14.21 9.65 5.48
CA ARG A 4 -15.11 8.50 5.38
C ARG A 4 -14.36 7.16 5.21
N ILE A 5 -13.21 7.17 4.54
CA ILE A 5 -12.37 5.98 4.31
C ILE A 5 -11.70 5.57 5.63
N GLU A 6 -11.10 6.51 6.34
CA GLU A 6 -10.51 6.28 7.68
C GLU A 6 -11.53 5.69 8.65
N LEU A 7 -12.72 6.31 8.73
CA LEU A 7 -13.81 5.85 9.61
C LEU A 7 -14.25 4.41 9.27
N ASN A 8 -14.34 4.07 7.98
CA ASN A 8 -14.72 2.73 7.56
C ASN A 8 -13.66 1.69 7.92
N PHE A 9 -12.38 1.95 7.65
CA PHE A 9 -11.31 1.04 8.04
C PHE A 9 -11.24 0.88 9.56
N SER A 10 -11.35 1.96 10.31
CA SER A 10 -11.36 1.93 11.77
C SER A 10 -12.56 1.13 12.33
N LYS A 11 -13.75 1.31 11.76
CA LYS A 11 -14.97 0.62 12.19
C LYS A 11 -14.87 -0.89 11.98
N TYR A 12 -14.29 -1.33 10.87
CA TYR A 12 -14.26 -2.74 10.50
C TYR A 12 -12.92 -3.43 10.76
N ALA A 13 -11.97 -2.78 11.42
CA ALA A 13 -10.63 -3.31 11.66
C ALA A 13 -10.65 -4.71 12.33
N HIS A 14 -11.53 -4.93 13.29
CA HIS A 14 -11.64 -6.18 14.04
C HIS A 14 -12.14 -7.39 13.21
N VAL A 15 -12.82 -7.14 12.08
CA VAL A 15 -13.31 -8.19 11.16
C VAL A 15 -12.62 -8.13 9.81
N TYR A 16 -11.71 -7.18 9.60
CA TYR A 16 -11.09 -6.91 8.32
C TYR A 16 -10.44 -8.15 7.70
N ASP A 17 -9.67 -8.89 8.48
CA ASP A 17 -8.94 -10.05 7.96
C ASP A 17 -9.83 -11.18 7.49
N LYS A 18 -11.01 -11.34 8.06
CA LYS A 18 -11.98 -12.35 7.63
C LYS A 18 -12.51 -12.06 6.22
N ASN A 19 -12.46 -10.79 5.82
CA ASN A 19 -13.01 -10.29 4.54
C ASN A 19 -11.93 -9.84 3.55
N ALA A 20 -10.67 -9.79 3.97
CA ALA A 20 -9.54 -9.30 3.19
C ALA A 20 -8.83 -10.39 2.38
N THR A 21 -9.55 -11.42 1.94
CA THR A 21 -8.97 -12.56 1.20
C THR A 21 -8.21 -12.09 -0.04
N LEU A 22 -8.81 -11.20 -0.83
CA LEU A 22 -8.18 -10.69 -2.05
C LEU A 22 -6.91 -9.87 -1.75
N GLN A 23 -6.97 -9.00 -0.73
CA GLN A 23 -5.80 -8.22 -0.30
C GLN A 23 -4.66 -9.10 0.22
N ASN A 24 -4.99 -10.24 0.85
CA ASN A 24 -4.00 -11.23 1.28
C ASN A 24 -3.36 -11.96 0.09
N VAL A 25 -4.14 -12.33 -0.92
CA VAL A 25 -3.62 -12.91 -2.17
C VAL A 25 -2.70 -11.89 -2.86
N MET A 26 -3.15 -10.65 -3.03
CA MET A 26 -2.35 -9.58 -3.60
C MET A 26 -1.04 -9.35 -2.83
N ALA A 27 -1.06 -9.41 -1.50
CA ALA A 27 0.13 -9.28 -0.67
C ALA A 27 1.14 -10.42 -0.93
N GLY A 28 0.64 -11.65 -1.06
CA GLY A 28 1.47 -12.80 -1.42
C GLY A 28 2.13 -12.64 -2.79
N GLU A 29 1.36 -12.22 -3.78
CA GLU A 29 1.91 -11.97 -5.12
C GLU A 29 2.87 -10.78 -5.16
N LEU A 30 2.52 -9.66 -4.50
CA LEU A 30 3.39 -8.50 -4.41
C LEU A 30 4.74 -8.85 -3.77
N SER A 31 4.76 -9.79 -2.81
CA SER A 31 5.99 -10.24 -2.17
C SER A 31 6.98 -10.90 -3.15
N SER A 32 6.51 -11.46 -4.27
CA SER A 32 7.37 -12.04 -5.31
C SER A 32 8.15 -10.99 -6.11
N PHE A 33 7.73 -9.73 -6.07
CA PHE A 33 8.41 -8.59 -6.69
C PHE A 33 9.42 -7.92 -5.77
N LEU A 34 9.54 -8.37 -4.51
CA LEU A 34 10.57 -7.85 -3.62
C LEU A 34 11.96 -8.24 -4.13
N PRO A 35 12.93 -7.31 -4.10
CA PRO A 35 14.26 -7.59 -4.59
C PRO A 35 14.97 -8.64 -3.73
N GLN A 36 15.82 -9.47 -4.34
CA GLN A 36 16.64 -10.44 -3.61
C GLN A 36 17.53 -9.77 -2.56
N ASN A 37 18.15 -8.65 -2.93
CA ASN A 37 18.92 -7.81 -2.02
C ASN A 37 18.00 -6.72 -1.46
N MET A 38 17.43 -6.96 -0.30
CA MET A 38 16.48 -6.03 0.31
C MET A 38 17.12 -4.69 0.66
N PRO A 39 16.43 -3.58 0.35
CA PRO A 39 16.83 -2.25 0.78
C PRO A 39 16.84 -2.12 2.30
N LYS A 40 17.73 -1.26 2.81
CA LYS A 40 17.94 -1.09 4.26
C LYS A 40 16.81 -0.34 4.96
N LYS A 41 16.26 0.68 4.29
CA LYS A 41 15.19 1.52 4.83
C LYS A 41 13.95 1.43 3.95
N ILE A 42 12.84 1.03 4.53
CA ILE A 42 11.59 0.78 3.84
C ILE A 42 10.48 1.63 4.46
N LEU A 43 9.60 2.16 3.62
CA LEU A 43 8.33 2.74 4.00
C LEU A 43 7.20 1.91 3.40
N GLU A 44 6.36 1.33 4.24
CA GLU A 44 5.10 0.72 3.83
C GLU A 44 3.96 1.71 4.02
N ILE A 45 3.24 2.01 2.95
CA ILE A 45 2.04 2.84 2.95
C ILE A 45 0.83 1.93 3.04
N GLY A 46 -0.10 2.24 3.98
CA GLY A 46 -1.32 1.45 4.20
C GLY A 46 -1.01 0.05 4.71
N CYS A 47 -0.20 -0.07 5.76
CA CYS A 47 0.18 -1.38 6.31
C CYS A 47 -1.02 -2.18 6.86
N GLY A 48 -2.14 -1.50 7.16
CA GLY A 48 -3.38 -2.14 7.62
C GLY A 48 -3.16 -3.04 8.82
N THR A 49 -3.68 -4.25 8.71
CA THR A 49 -3.53 -5.30 9.73
C THR A 49 -2.27 -6.16 9.53
N GLY A 50 -1.36 -5.75 8.64
CA GLY A 50 -0.05 -6.38 8.45
C GLY A 50 -0.01 -7.46 7.36
N ALA A 51 -0.99 -7.50 6.44
CA ALA A 51 -1.06 -8.52 5.40
C ALA A 51 0.21 -8.59 4.53
N PHE A 52 0.80 -7.45 4.19
CA PHE A 52 2.05 -7.37 3.45
C PHE A 52 3.27 -7.17 4.36
N THR A 53 3.11 -6.47 5.49
CA THR A 53 4.17 -6.21 6.49
C THR A 53 4.92 -7.50 6.88
N LYS A 54 4.23 -8.63 7.06
CA LYS A 54 4.85 -9.93 7.40
C LYS A 54 5.96 -10.32 6.42
N TYR A 55 5.76 -10.11 5.12
CA TYR A 55 6.76 -10.44 4.10
C TYR A 55 7.98 -9.52 4.13
N LEU A 56 7.81 -8.28 4.61
CA LEU A 56 8.91 -7.34 4.82
C LEU A 56 9.72 -7.69 6.07
N LEU A 57 9.04 -8.08 7.15
CA LEU A 57 9.69 -8.43 8.42
C LEU A 57 10.49 -9.75 8.35
N ASP A 58 10.14 -10.64 7.42
CA ASP A 58 10.91 -11.87 7.13
C ASP A 58 12.24 -11.60 6.40
N LYS A 59 12.55 -10.35 6.10
CA LYS A 59 13.73 -9.95 5.33
C LYS A 59 14.72 -9.16 6.19
N PRO A 60 16.01 -9.15 5.81
CA PRO A 60 17.05 -8.43 6.55
C PRO A 60 16.98 -6.92 6.33
N VAL A 61 15.98 -6.26 6.90
CA VAL A 61 15.81 -4.79 6.87
C VAL A 61 16.41 -4.14 8.12
N GLN A 62 16.89 -2.90 8.00
CA GLN A 62 17.49 -2.16 9.12
C GLN A 62 16.51 -1.17 9.76
N LYS A 63 15.58 -0.64 8.97
CA LYS A 63 14.55 0.30 9.43
C LYS A 63 13.31 0.13 8.57
N ILE A 64 12.17 0.01 9.22
CA ILE A 64 10.88 0.00 8.54
C ILE A 64 9.96 1.05 9.15
N PHE A 65 9.35 1.86 8.28
CA PHE A 65 8.29 2.80 8.62
C PHE A 65 6.97 2.18 8.15
N LEU A 66 6.03 2.04 9.07
CA LEU A 66 4.71 1.43 8.82
C LEU A 66 3.66 2.54 8.95
N ASN A 67 3.12 2.97 7.81
CA ASN A 67 2.09 3.99 7.78
C ASN A 67 0.72 3.38 7.54
N ASP A 68 -0.26 3.83 8.30
CA ASP A 68 -1.69 3.64 8.00
C ASP A 68 -2.50 4.85 8.46
N ILE A 69 -3.63 5.11 7.80
CA ILE A 69 -4.53 6.18 8.18
C ILE A 69 -5.32 5.83 9.44
N SER A 70 -5.57 4.53 9.68
CA SER A 70 -6.35 4.01 10.79
C SER A 70 -5.45 3.47 11.90
N GLU A 71 -5.47 4.14 13.05
CA GLU A 71 -4.80 3.65 14.26
C GLU A 71 -5.30 2.26 14.67
N LYS A 72 -6.60 2.00 14.53
CA LYS A 72 -7.21 0.71 14.87
C LYS A 72 -6.71 -0.44 14.00
N MET A 73 -6.43 -0.19 12.72
CA MET A 73 -5.79 -1.20 11.86
C MET A 73 -4.40 -1.57 12.38
N ILE A 74 -3.63 -0.57 12.78
CA ILE A 74 -2.29 -0.75 13.38
C ILE A 74 -2.37 -1.49 14.71
N GLU A 75 -3.35 -1.18 15.57
CA GLU A 75 -3.59 -1.93 16.80
C GLU A 75 -3.84 -3.41 16.52
N CYS A 76 -4.72 -3.72 15.55
CA CYS A 76 -4.96 -5.08 15.12
C CYS A 76 -3.69 -5.78 14.60
N MET A 77 -2.84 -5.08 13.86
CA MET A 77 -1.54 -5.60 13.42
C MET A 77 -0.63 -5.95 14.61
N LYS A 78 -0.49 -5.02 15.57
CA LYS A 78 0.35 -5.23 16.77
C LYS A 78 -0.09 -6.40 17.61
N LEU A 79 -1.41 -6.70 17.66
CA LEU A 79 -1.94 -7.88 18.37
C LEU A 79 -1.59 -9.20 17.69
N LYS A 80 -1.33 -9.19 16.38
CA LYS A 80 -1.05 -10.41 15.60
C LYS A 80 0.42 -10.70 15.43
N MET A 81 1.24 -9.66 15.37
CA MET A 81 2.68 -9.84 15.13
C MET A 81 3.50 -8.88 15.99
N PRO A 82 4.55 -9.38 16.66
CA PRO A 82 5.49 -8.52 17.36
C PRO A 82 6.27 -7.69 16.32
N LEU A 83 6.28 -6.38 16.51
CA LEU A 83 7.07 -5.49 15.66
C LEU A 83 8.50 -5.39 16.21
N PRO A 84 9.51 -5.59 15.35
CA PRO A 84 10.91 -5.44 15.77
C PRO A 84 11.24 -4.01 16.22
N PRO A 85 12.28 -3.81 17.06
CA PRO A 85 12.67 -2.47 17.56
C PRO A 85 13.05 -1.47 16.46
N TYR A 86 13.42 -1.95 15.27
CA TYR A 86 13.71 -1.10 14.11
C TYR A 86 12.45 -0.66 13.34
N SER A 87 11.25 -1.01 13.83
CA SER A 87 9.98 -0.58 13.26
C SER A 87 9.54 0.76 13.85
N GLN A 88 8.98 1.63 13.01
CA GLN A 88 8.38 2.89 13.44
C GLN A 88 6.98 3.04 12.83
N ILE A 89 6.00 3.25 13.69
CA ILE A 89 4.61 3.50 13.29
C ILE A 89 4.42 4.98 12.94
N ILE A 90 3.67 5.24 11.86
CA ILE A 90 3.27 6.58 11.43
C ILE A 90 1.78 6.54 11.12
N VAL A 91 0.95 7.06 12.03
CA VAL A 91 -0.50 7.16 11.82
C VAL A 91 -0.82 8.42 11.02
N GLY A 92 -1.65 8.29 10.00
CA GLY A 92 -2.21 9.41 9.25
C GLY A 92 -2.23 9.21 7.74
N ASN A 93 -2.80 10.20 7.07
CA ASN A 93 -3.00 10.19 5.62
C ASN A 93 -1.67 10.36 4.87
N ALA A 94 -1.27 9.32 4.14
CA ALA A 94 -0.03 9.31 3.35
C ALA A 94 0.05 10.42 2.29
N GLU A 95 -1.11 10.90 1.81
CA GLU A 95 -1.15 12.02 0.85
C GLU A 95 -0.76 13.38 1.47
N LEU A 96 -0.78 13.49 2.80
CA LEU A 96 -0.55 14.75 3.53
C LEU A 96 0.73 14.73 4.37
N LEU A 97 1.17 13.55 4.81
CA LEU A 97 2.33 13.38 5.68
C LEU A 97 3.65 13.59 4.94
N ASN A 98 4.64 14.11 5.63
CA ASN A 98 6.03 14.12 5.19
C ASN A 98 6.76 12.90 5.72
N PHE A 99 7.54 12.26 4.86
CA PHE A 99 8.31 11.07 5.20
C PHE A 99 9.82 11.33 5.13
N GLN A 100 10.57 10.50 5.80
CA GLN A 100 12.02 10.47 5.63
C GLN A 100 12.39 9.79 4.31
N MET A 101 13.58 10.12 3.80
CA MET A 101 14.14 9.44 2.64
C MET A 101 14.38 7.95 2.93
N VAL A 102 13.86 7.10 2.05
CA VAL A 102 13.97 5.64 2.14
C VAL A 102 14.54 5.05 0.86
N ASP A 103 14.93 3.80 0.92
CA ASP A 103 15.48 3.08 -0.23
C ASP A 103 14.37 2.34 -1.01
N MET A 104 13.24 2.06 -0.33
CA MET A 104 12.06 1.44 -0.94
C MET A 104 10.77 1.97 -0.32
N ILE A 105 9.77 2.23 -1.16
CA ILE A 105 8.39 2.42 -0.74
C ILE A 105 7.56 1.23 -1.22
N THR A 106 6.67 0.73 -0.36
CA THR A 106 5.72 -0.33 -0.71
C THR A 106 4.30 0.09 -0.39
N ALA A 107 3.32 -0.44 -1.15
CA ALA A 107 1.91 -0.24 -0.89
C ALA A 107 1.09 -1.42 -1.45
N ASN A 108 0.40 -2.16 -0.60
CA ASN A 108 -0.46 -3.26 -1.04
C ASN A 108 -1.93 -2.84 -1.01
N ALA A 109 -2.56 -2.76 -2.18
CA ALA A 109 -3.97 -2.39 -2.34
C ALA A 109 -4.34 -1.05 -1.67
N VAL A 110 -3.57 0.01 -1.91
CA VAL A 110 -3.75 1.32 -1.27
C VAL A 110 -4.07 2.43 -2.26
N PHE A 111 -3.38 2.50 -3.40
CA PHE A 111 -3.45 3.65 -4.32
C PHE A 111 -4.85 3.95 -4.85
N GLN A 112 -5.73 2.95 -4.95
CA GLN A 112 -7.12 3.16 -5.34
C GLN A 112 -7.92 4.02 -4.35
N TRP A 113 -7.42 4.23 -3.14
CA TRP A 113 -8.04 5.04 -2.10
C TRP A 113 -7.54 6.49 -2.10
N PHE A 114 -6.49 6.79 -2.85
CA PHE A 114 -5.94 8.14 -2.95
C PHE A 114 -6.85 9.04 -3.76
N LYS A 115 -6.90 10.31 -3.39
CA LYS A 115 -7.68 11.33 -4.09
C LYS A 115 -7.10 11.62 -5.47
N ASP A 116 -5.78 11.70 -5.54
CA ASP A 116 -5.00 11.89 -6.76
C ASP A 116 -3.79 10.96 -6.76
N PRO A 117 -3.92 9.74 -7.33
CA PRO A 117 -2.83 8.78 -7.38
C PRO A 117 -1.61 9.26 -8.16
N LYS A 118 -1.82 10.07 -9.22
CA LYS A 118 -0.75 10.63 -10.04
C LYS A 118 0.12 11.58 -9.24
N ASP A 119 -0.49 12.54 -8.55
CA ASP A 119 0.23 13.48 -7.69
C ASP A 119 0.87 12.77 -6.50
N SER A 120 0.17 11.78 -5.95
CA SER A 120 0.69 10.94 -4.86
C SER A 120 1.95 10.16 -5.28
N LEU A 121 2.00 9.60 -6.49
CA LEU A 121 3.20 8.95 -7.03
C LEU A 121 4.38 9.94 -7.13
N ARG A 122 4.13 11.13 -7.68
CA ARG A 122 5.15 12.18 -7.82
C ARG A 122 5.69 12.59 -6.44
N ARG A 123 4.79 12.75 -5.48
CA ARG A 123 5.14 13.10 -4.12
C ARG A 123 5.90 11.98 -3.40
N LEU A 124 5.44 10.73 -3.49
CA LEU A 124 6.12 9.58 -2.88
C LEU A 124 7.51 9.35 -3.48
N LYS A 125 7.66 9.55 -4.79
CA LYS A 125 8.99 9.51 -5.44
C LYS A 125 9.99 10.45 -4.77
N SER A 126 9.59 11.64 -4.32
CA SER A 126 10.48 12.58 -3.67
C SER A 126 11.08 12.08 -2.34
N TYR A 127 10.51 11.03 -1.76
CA TYR A 127 11.03 10.36 -0.56
C TYR A 127 11.84 9.10 -0.88
N ILE A 128 11.97 8.73 -2.16
CA ILE A 128 12.81 7.61 -2.59
C ILE A 128 14.20 8.13 -2.93
N ARG A 129 15.23 7.52 -2.33
CA ARG A 129 16.63 7.83 -2.66
C ARG A 129 16.97 7.51 -4.11
N PRO A 130 18.03 8.10 -4.67
CA PRO A 130 18.55 7.68 -5.96
C PRO A 130 18.75 6.16 -6.02
N ASN A 131 18.31 5.52 -7.09
CA ASN A 131 18.29 4.06 -7.30
C ASN A 131 17.38 3.28 -6.34
N GLY A 132 16.55 3.98 -5.55
CA GLY A 132 15.51 3.34 -4.75
C GLY A 132 14.32 2.93 -5.60
N ILE A 133 13.42 2.13 -5.03
CA ILE A 133 12.32 1.50 -5.76
C ILE A 133 10.96 1.75 -5.11
N LEU A 134 9.92 1.70 -5.92
CA LEU A 134 8.52 1.65 -5.51
C LEU A 134 7.93 0.31 -5.94
N VAL A 135 7.34 -0.42 -5.01
CA VAL A 135 6.67 -1.71 -5.25
C VAL A 135 5.24 -1.62 -4.74
N PHE A 136 4.26 -1.71 -5.61
CA PHE A 136 2.87 -1.59 -5.18
C PHE A 136 1.91 -2.48 -5.95
N SER A 137 0.76 -2.75 -5.35
CA SER A 137 -0.40 -3.36 -5.98
C SER A 137 -1.62 -2.45 -5.85
N THR A 138 -2.51 -2.51 -6.83
CA THR A 138 -3.76 -1.75 -6.84
C THR A 138 -4.83 -2.52 -7.61
N PHE A 139 -6.08 -2.12 -7.45
CA PHE A 139 -7.18 -2.68 -8.22
C PHE A 139 -7.33 -1.97 -9.56
N GLY A 140 -7.63 -2.73 -10.62
CA GLY A 140 -7.97 -2.21 -11.94
C GLY A 140 -9.49 -2.06 -12.16
N PRO A 141 -9.92 -1.50 -13.32
CA PRO A 141 -11.33 -1.25 -13.63
C PRO A 141 -12.21 -2.50 -13.61
N SER A 142 -11.67 -3.65 -14.00
CA SER A 142 -12.36 -4.94 -13.99
C SER A 142 -12.39 -5.63 -12.62
N SER A 143 -11.66 -5.10 -11.64
CA SER A 143 -11.66 -5.67 -10.30
C SER A 143 -13.04 -5.53 -9.65
N LEU A 144 -13.53 -6.64 -9.07
CA LEU A 144 -14.83 -6.72 -8.38
C LEU A 144 -16.06 -6.38 -9.26
N THR A 145 -15.95 -6.49 -10.58
CA THR A 145 -17.04 -6.17 -11.52
C THR A 145 -18.32 -6.95 -11.22
N GLU A 146 -18.19 -8.24 -10.91
CA GLU A 146 -19.32 -9.11 -10.56
C GLU A 146 -20.01 -8.64 -9.26
N LEU A 147 -19.23 -8.32 -8.23
CA LEU A 147 -19.76 -7.81 -6.96
C LEU A 147 -20.45 -6.46 -7.13
N ARG A 148 -19.93 -5.60 -8.01
CA ARG A 148 -20.54 -4.30 -8.33
C ARG A 148 -21.87 -4.45 -9.04
N GLY A 149 -21.94 -5.38 -10.00
CA GLY A 149 -23.17 -5.66 -10.75
C GLY A 149 -24.29 -6.19 -9.86
N ILE A 150 -23.97 -7.05 -8.89
CA ILE A 150 -24.93 -7.64 -7.96
C ILE A 150 -25.36 -6.64 -6.87
N ALA A 151 -24.43 -5.84 -6.36
CA ALA A 151 -24.67 -4.97 -5.19
C ALA A 151 -25.13 -3.55 -5.56
N GLY A 152 -25.09 -3.15 -6.84
CA GLY A 152 -25.42 -1.78 -7.28
C GLY A 152 -24.56 -0.70 -6.63
N ILE A 153 -23.36 -1.04 -6.13
CA ILE A 153 -22.51 -0.17 -5.34
C ILE A 153 -21.47 0.49 -6.24
N ASN A 154 -21.51 1.81 -6.33
CA ASN A 154 -20.37 2.58 -6.84
C ASN A 154 -19.21 2.48 -5.84
N SER A 155 -18.09 1.91 -6.26
CA SER A 155 -16.89 1.84 -5.44
C SER A 155 -16.39 3.25 -5.12
N PRO A 156 -16.07 3.58 -3.87
CA PRO A 156 -15.39 4.84 -3.54
C PRO A 156 -13.92 4.84 -4.02
N ALA A 157 -13.41 3.71 -4.52
CA ALA A 157 -12.06 3.56 -5.03
C ALA A 157 -11.93 4.12 -6.44
N ALA A 158 -10.86 4.82 -6.72
CA ALA A 158 -10.47 5.23 -8.06
C ALA A 158 -9.75 4.06 -8.75
N LEU A 159 -10.34 3.55 -9.83
CA LEU A 159 -9.82 2.39 -10.56
C LEU A 159 -9.34 2.83 -11.93
N PHE A 160 -8.05 2.69 -12.15
CA PHE A 160 -7.38 3.06 -13.39
C PHE A 160 -6.91 1.83 -14.15
N SER A 161 -6.92 1.93 -15.47
CA SER A 161 -6.38 0.90 -16.37
C SER A 161 -4.85 0.83 -16.28
N ASP A 162 -4.30 -0.25 -16.83
CA ASP A 162 -2.84 -0.44 -16.89
C ASP A 162 -2.16 0.71 -17.65
N ASN A 163 -2.77 1.19 -18.75
CA ASN A 163 -2.24 2.31 -19.53
C ASN A 163 -2.24 3.61 -18.74
N GLU A 164 -3.28 3.87 -17.95
CA GLU A 164 -3.32 5.06 -17.09
C GLU A 164 -2.24 4.97 -16.00
N TRP A 165 -2.05 3.79 -15.40
CA TRP A 165 -0.95 3.59 -14.43
C TRP A 165 0.42 3.75 -15.06
N HIS A 166 0.66 3.25 -16.27
CA HIS A 166 1.92 3.50 -17.00
C HIS A 166 2.17 5.00 -17.18
N ASN A 167 1.18 5.74 -17.64
CA ASN A 167 1.29 7.19 -17.81
C ASN A 167 1.59 7.91 -16.47
N PHE A 168 0.90 7.54 -15.38
CA PHE A 168 1.15 8.14 -14.06
C PHE A 168 2.57 7.87 -13.55
N ILE A 169 3.08 6.66 -13.77
CA ILE A 169 4.44 6.26 -13.39
C ILE A 169 5.47 7.08 -14.17
N GLU A 170 5.32 7.19 -15.49
CA GLU A 170 6.22 7.97 -16.36
C GLU A 170 6.17 9.46 -16.02
N GLU A 171 4.97 10.04 -15.85
CA GLU A 171 4.80 11.45 -15.49
C GLU A 171 5.32 11.78 -14.09
N ALA A 172 5.36 10.80 -13.19
CA ALA A 172 6.03 10.92 -11.90
C ALA A 172 7.55 10.86 -12.03
N GLY A 173 8.10 10.57 -13.22
CA GLY A 173 9.52 10.40 -13.49
C GLY A 173 10.06 9.11 -12.86
N LEU A 174 9.24 8.06 -12.80
CA LEU A 174 9.59 6.70 -12.44
C LEU A 174 9.71 5.84 -13.71
N THR A 175 10.51 4.81 -13.66
CA THR A 175 10.61 3.81 -14.74
C THR A 175 9.96 2.52 -14.29
N LEU A 176 9.03 2.00 -15.09
CA LEU A 176 8.44 0.70 -14.83
C LEU A 176 9.40 -0.42 -15.21
N ASN A 177 9.85 -1.19 -14.23
CA ASN A 177 10.75 -2.32 -14.45
C ASN A 177 9.99 -3.61 -14.78
N THR A 178 8.88 -3.85 -14.09
CA THR A 178 8.04 -5.03 -14.29
C THR A 178 6.63 -4.79 -13.76
N SER A 179 5.66 -5.46 -14.37
CA SER A 179 4.26 -5.47 -13.91
C SER A 179 3.63 -6.83 -14.17
N LYS A 180 2.60 -7.18 -13.40
CA LYS A 180 1.77 -8.36 -13.60
C LYS A 180 0.30 -7.97 -13.41
N LYS A 181 -0.55 -8.47 -14.30
CA LYS A 181 -2.00 -8.37 -14.21
C LYS A 181 -2.58 -9.74 -13.87
N ASN A 182 -3.52 -9.76 -12.94
CA ASN A 182 -4.27 -10.95 -12.54
C ASN A 182 -5.76 -10.77 -12.82
#